data_0d999c2c7f1854e6c8252a4631dfa777
#
_entry.id   0d999c2c7f1854e6c8252a4631dfa777
#
_cell.length_a   1.000
_cell.length_b   1.000
_cell.length_c   1.000
_cell.angle_alpha   90.00
_cell.angle_beta   90.00
_cell.angle_gamma   90.00
#
_symmetry.space_group_name_H-M   'P 1'
#
loop_
_entity.id
_entity.type
_entity.pdbx_description
1 polymer ?
#
loop_
_entity_poly.entity_id
_entity_poly.type
_entity_poly.pdbx_seq_one_letter_code
_entity_poly.pdbx_strand_id
1 'polypeptide(L)'
;MARLTGLCAGTPVSGGVFDISASSIASGINSLDKMAIVTGTWSINEYVTDHPVIDKDLFMTSIYPIEGKWLITEASPTSASNLEWFINNFMESDRKTSAEQGSSVYDLCNKLVSSTTPG
;
A
#
# COMPACT_ATOMS: atom_id res chain seq x y z
N MET A 1 15.33 28.73 -16.26
CA MET A 1 14.21 27.78 -16.30
C MET A 1 12.98 28.37 -17.02
N ALA A 2 12.43 29.53 -16.63
CA ALA A 2 11.23 30.09 -17.24
C ALA A 2 11.31 30.19 -18.80
N ARG A 3 12.45 30.56 -19.36
CA ARG A 3 12.67 30.60 -20.84
C ARG A 3 12.58 29.22 -21.51
N LEU A 4 12.90 28.14 -20.80
CA LEU A 4 12.91 26.77 -21.33
C LEU A 4 11.57 26.09 -21.20
N THR A 5 10.79 26.44 -20.18
CA THR A 5 9.53 25.81 -19.82
C THR A 5 8.30 26.59 -20.25
N GLY A 6 8.46 27.86 -20.60
CA GLY A 6 7.33 28.76 -20.90
C GLY A 6 6.55 29.23 -19.67
N LEU A 7 6.98 28.85 -18.46
CA LEU A 7 6.36 29.29 -17.21
C LEU A 7 6.73 30.71 -16.87
N CYS A 8 5.89 31.40 -16.11
CA CYS A 8 6.18 32.71 -15.57
C CYS A 8 7.42 32.69 -14.65
N ALA A 9 8.24 33.72 -14.69
CA ALA A 9 9.32 33.89 -13.72
C ALA A 9 8.71 33.98 -12.30
N GLY A 10 9.26 33.23 -11.35
CA GLY A 10 8.74 33.18 -9.98
C GLY A 10 7.71 32.06 -9.72
N THR A 11 7.34 31.28 -10.74
CA THR A 11 6.50 30.05 -10.49
C THR A 11 7.22 29.14 -9.50
N PRO A 12 6.58 28.80 -8.38
CA PRO A 12 7.16 27.86 -7.41
C PRO A 12 7.39 26.50 -8.05
N VAL A 13 8.54 25.92 -7.79
CA VAL A 13 8.87 24.55 -8.21
C VAL A 13 9.28 23.77 -6.98
N SER A 14 8.51 22.73 -6.65
CA SER A 14 8.87 21.80 -5.59
C SER A 14 9.76 20.70 -6.12
N GLY A 15 10.51 20.07 -5.24
CA GLY A 15 11.19 18.80 -5.52
C GLY A 15 10.18 17.68 -5.78
N GLY A 16 10.62 16.62 -6.47
CA GLY A 16 9.84 15.39 -6.58
C GLY A 16 9.70 14.70 -5.22
N VAL A 17 8.60 14.00 -5.02
CA VAL A 17 8.37 13.15 -3.86
C VAL A 17 8.25 11.72 -4.35
N PHE A 18 8.84 10.78 -3.60
CA PHE A 18 8.69 9.36 -3.89
C PHE A 18 7.22 8.96 -3.75
N ASP A 19 6.70 8.15 -4.66
CA ASP A 19 5.27 7.83 -4.74
C ASP A 19 4.70 7.20 -3.47
N ILE A 20 5.48 6.33 -2.80
CA ILE A 20 5.14 5.75 -1.49
C ILE A 20 4.96 6.87 -0.45
N SER A 21 5.90 7.82 -0.37
CA SER A 21 5.79 8.95 0.56
C SER A 21 4.60 9.87 0.22
N ALA A 22 4.31 10.04 -1.07
CA ALA A 22 3.16 10.81 -1.51
C ALA A 22 1.84 10.14 -1.11
N SER A 23 1.74 8.81 -1.24
CA SER A 23 0.57 8.04 -0.83
C SER A 23 0.36 8.07 0.69
N SER A 24 1.45 8.00 1.46
CA SER A 24 1.42 8.15 2.92
C SER A 24 0.84 9.49 3.35
N ILE A 25 1.31 10.59 2.73
CA ILE A 25 0.79 11.94 2.99
C ILE A 25 -0.69 12.02 2.63
N ALA A 26 -1.07 11.51 1.45
CA ALA A 26 -2.45 11.51 0.97
C ALA A 26 -3.38 10.69 1.89
N SER A 27 -2.86 9.63 2.51
CA SER A 27 -3.56 8.81 3.50
C SER A 27 -3.63 9.47 4.89
N GLY A 28 -3.04 10.65 5.06
CA GLY A 28 -3.08 11.42 6.30
C GLY A 28 -2.09 10.95 7.36
N ILE A 29 -1.01 10.27 6.99
CA ILE A 29 0.06 9.89 7.92
C ILE A 29 0.96 11.11 8.14
N ASN A 30 0.64 11.86 9.17
CA ASN A 30 1.34 13.09 9.53
C ASN A 30 1.81 13.12 10.99
N SER A 31 1.58 12.05 11.73
CA SER A 31 1.88 11.93 13.17
C SER A 31 2.34 10.50 13.50
N LEU A 32 2.96 10.34 14.67
CA LEU A 32 3.58 9.09 15.12
C LEU A 32 2.58 7.99 15.52
N ASP A 33 1.32 8.34 15.67
CA ASP A 33 0.22 7.48 16.11
C ASP A 33 -0.58 6.88 14.94
N LYS A 34 -0.12 7.10 13.70
CA LYS A 34 -0.82 6.66 12.50
C LYS A 34 0.02 5.67 11.69
N MET A 35 -0.67 4.72 11.11
CA MET A 35 -0.13 3.76 10.17
C MET A 35 -1.05 3.69 8.94
N ALA A 36 -0.48 3.57 7.75
CA ALA A 36 -1.19 3.14 6.56
C ALA A 36 -0.92 1.67 6.31
N ILE A 37 -1.96 0.97 5.91
CA ILE A 37 -1.89 -0.41 5.44
C ILE A 37 -2.46 -0.45 4.03
N VAL A 38 -1.61 -0.80 3.07
CA VAL A 38 -1.99 -0.94 1.66
C VAL A 38 -2.06 -2.43 1.35
N THR A 39 -3.25 -2.90 1.01
CA THR A 39 -3.51 -4.29 0.62
C THR A 39 -3.80 -4.36 -0.87
N GLY A 40 -2.78 -4.15 -1.67
CA GLY A 40 -2.84 -4.26 -3.13
C GLY A 40 -2.16 -5.53 -3.64
N THR A 41 -1.56 -5.48 -4.81
CA THR A 41 -0.67 -6.55 -5.33
C THR A 41 0.48 -6.78 -4.34
N TRP A 42 1.05 -5.69 -3.84
CA TRP A 42 1.95 -5.67 -2.69
C TRP A 42 1.17 -5.43 -1.40
N SER A 43 1.66 -5.96 -0.29
CA SER A 43 1.29 -5.55 1.06
C SER A 43 2.30 -4.54 1.54
N ILE A 44 1.86 -3.33 1.90
CA ILE A 44 2.75 -2.26 2.37
C ILE A 44 2.18 -1.72 3.67
N ASN A 45 3.02 -1.65 4.69
CA ASN A 45 2.72 -1.01 5.96
C ASN A 45 3.67 0.17 6.14
N GLU A 46 3.13 1.33 6.46
CA GLU A 46 3.87 2.58 6.56
C GLU A 46 3.54 3.30 7.86
N TYR A 47 4.55 3.76 8.56
CA TYR A 47 4.39 4.59 9.74
C TYR A 47 5.54 5.60 9.85
N VAL A 48 5.29 6.67 10.57
CA VAL A 48 6.21 7.81 10.71
C VAL A 48 6.90 7.76 12.07
N THR A 49 8.20 8.05 12.08
CA THR A 49 9.01 8.19 13.30
C THR A 49 9.69 9.56 13.34
N ASP A 50 10.14 9.98 14.50
CA ASP A 50 10.91 11.22 14.71
C ASP A 50 12.43 11.00 14.69
N HIS A 51 12.87 9.78 14.47
CA HIS A 51 14.27 9.38 14.33
C HIS A 51 14.38 8.25 13.29
N PRO A 52 15.53 8.07 12.64
CA PRO A 52 15.73 6.96 11.73
C PRO A 52 15.76 5.64 12.50
N VAL A 53 14.96 4.67 12.07
CA VAL A 53 15.05 3.29 12.55
C VAL A 53 15.80 2.49 11.51
N ILE A 54 16.95 1.93 11.86
CA ILE A 54 17.75 1.11 10.97
C ILE A 54 17.81 -0.31 11.56
N ASP A 55 17.14 -1.22 10.89
CA ASP A 55 17.12 -2.63 11.26
C ASP A 55 17.23 -3.48 9.97
N LYS A 56 17.93 -4.61 10.07
CA LYS A 56 18.14 -5.53 8.96
C LYS A 56 16.84 -6.21 8.49
N ASP A 57 15.84 -6.25 9.34
CA ASP A 57 14.55 -6.88 9.07
C ASP A 57 13.53 -5.89 8.51
N LEU A 58 13.85 -4.59 8.46
CA LEU A 58 13.02 -3.56 7.82
C LEU A 58 13.26 -3.50 6.32
N PHE A 59 12.20 -3.36 5.54
CA PHE A 59 12.31 -3.20 4.09
C PHE A 59 12.99 -1.88 3.73
N MET A 60 12.54 -0.77 4.32
CA MET A 60 13.10 0.55 4.02
C MET A 60 12.84 1.56 5.13
N THR A 61 13.84 2.40 5.40
CA THR A 61 13.70 3.65 6.14
C THR A 61 14.08 4.80 5.22
N SER A 62 13.23 5.81 5.10
CA SER A 62 13.45 6.96 4.22
C SER A 62 13.14 8.27 4.94
N ILE A 63 13.71 9.38 4.42
CA ILE A 63 13.33 10.72 4.85
C ILE A 63 11.88 10.97 4.45
N TYR A 64 11.07 11.43 5.40
CA TYR A 64 9.71 11.82 5.12
C TYR A 64 9.63 13.29 4.70
N PRO A 65 8.71 13.68 3.80
CA PRO A 65 8.60 15.08 3.37
C PRO A 65 8.19 16.07 4.46
N ILE A 66 7.76 15.60 5.61
CA ILE A 66 7.52 16.42 6.80
C ILE A 66 8.85 16.54 7.56
N GLU A 67 9.27 17.78 7.82
CA GLU A 67 10.55 18.08 8.48
C GLU A 67 10.70 17.34 9.81
N GLY A 68 11.88 16.76 10.01
CA GLY A 68 12.22 16.01 11.22
C GLY A 68 11.50 14.65 11.34
N LYS A 69 10.90 14.16 10.24
CA LYS A 69 10.21 12.87 10.22
C LYS A 69 10.88 11.88 9.26
N TRP A 70 10.72 10.62 9.59
CA TRP A 70 11.18 9.47 8.83
C TRP A 70 10.00 8.56 8.52
N LEU A 71 10.02 7.94 7.35
CA LEU A 71 9.04 6.94 6.96
C LEU A 71 9.67 5.57 7.07
N ILE A 72 9.05 4.72 7.84
CA ILE A 72 9.36 3.30 7.91
C ILE A 72 8.36 2.59 7.02
N THR A 73 8.88 1.78 6.11
CA THR A 73 8.08 1.02 5.17
C THR A 73 8.41 -0.46 5.31
N GLU A 74 7.38 -1.26 5.58
CA GLU A 74 7.42 -2.71 5.47
C GLU A 74 6.67 -3.11 4.20
N ALA A 75 7.28 -3.94 3.37
CA ALA A 75 6.69 -4.32 2.10
C ALA A 75 6.91 -5.79 1.79
N SER A 76 5.85 -6.44 1.33
CA SER A 76 5.90 -7.78 0.74
C SER A 76 5.41 -7.70 -0.71
N PRO A 77 6.11 -8.31 -1.67
CA PRO A 77 5.71 -8.30 -3.07
C PRO A 77 4.46 -9.14 -3.35
N THR A 78 3.93 -9.81 -2.34
CA THR A 78 2.77 -10.69 -2.46
C THR A 78 1.73 -10.36 -1.40
N SER A 79 0.51 -10.03 -1.84
CA SER A 79 -0.64 -9.78 -0.97
C SER A 79 -1.91 -10.28 -1.67
N ALA A 80 -2.69 -9.41 -2.28
CA ALA A 80 -3.87 -9.81 -3.04
C ALA A 80 -3.56 -10.80 -4.17
N SER A 81 -2.35 -10.75 -4.73
CA SER A 81 -1.88 -11.71 -5.73
C SER A 81 -1.79 -13.15 -5.19
N ASN A 82 -1.57 -13.36 -3.89
CA ASN A 82 -1.59 -14.69 -3.28
C ASN A 82 -3.00 -15.28 -3.29
N LEU A 83 -4.00 -14.46 -2.94
CA LEU A 83 -5.39 -14.88 -2.99
C LEU A 83 -5.82 -15.19 -4.43
N GLU A 84 -5.46 -14.33 -5.38
CA GLU A 84 -5.76 -14.57 -6.79
C GLU A 84 -5.09 -15.85 -7.31
N TRP A 85 -3.82 -16.07 -6.95
CA TRP A 85 -3.12 -17.30 -7.29
C TRP A 85 -3.82 -18.53 -6.70
N PHE A 86 -4.24 -18.47 -5.42
CA PHE A 86 -4.96 -19.56 -4.77
C PHE A 86 -6.29 -19.85 -5.49
N ILE A 87 -7.07 -18.83 -5.75
CA ILE A 87 -8.35 -18.97 -6.46
C ILE A 87 -8.15 -19.59 -7.83
N ASN A 88 -7.15 -19.12 -8.59
CA ASN A 88 -6.89 -19.61 -9.94
C ASN A 88 -6.40 -21.06 -9.98
N ASN A 89 -5.72 -21.53 -8.95
CA ASN A 89 -5.17 -22.88 -8.92
C ASN A 89 -6.04 -23.91 -8.19
N PHE A 90 -6.88 -23.48 -7.25
CA PHE A 90 -7.61 -24.40 -6.38
C PHE A 90 -9.13 -24.19 -6.37
N MET A 91 -9.66 -23.06 -6.84
CA MET A 91 -11.07 -22.71 -6.75
C MET A 91 -11.74 -22.49 -8.12
N GLU A 92 -11.25 -23.12 -9.17
CA GLU A 92 -11.85 -22.92 -10.52
C GLU A 92 -13.30 -23.42 -10.57
N SER A 93 -13.61 -24.53 -9.93
CA SER A 93 -14.97 -25.07 -9.84
C SER A 93 -15.90 -24.12 -9.07
N ASP A 94 -15.41 -23.60 -7.93
CA ASP A 94 -16.18 -22.65 -7.12
C ASP A 94 -16.43 -21.34 -7.87
N ARG A 95 -15.44 -20.88 -8.65
CA ARG A 95 -15.58 -19.68 -9.49
C ARG A 95 -16.69 -19.86 -10.52
N LYS A 96 -16.74 -21.01 -11.22
CA LYS A 96 -17.80 -21.33 -12.18
C LYS A 96 -19.17 -21.39 -11.52
N THR A 97 -19.27 -22.13 -10.42
CA THR A 97 -20.51 -22.26 -9.66
C THR A 97 -21.02 -20.92 -9.13
N SER A 98 -20.12 -20.09 -8.59
CA SER A 98 -20.48 -18.76 -8.12
C SER A 98 -21.00 -17.88 -9.25
N ALA A 99 -20.33 -17.91 -10.41
CA ALA A 99 -20.76 -17.15 -11.57
C ALA A 99 -22.15 -17.59 -12.10
N GLU A 100 -22.43 -18.89 -12.12
CA GLU A 100 -23.75 -19.45 -12.48
C GLU A 100 -24.86 -19.01 -11.50
N GLN A 101 -24.50 -18.77 -10.24
CA GLN A 101 -25.40 -18.27 -9.20
C GLN A 101 -25.49 -16.73 -9.17
N GLY A 102 -24.83 -16.03 -10.08
CA GLY A 102 -24.81 -14.55 -10.14
C GLY A 102 -24.02 -13.91 -9.00
N SER A 103 -23.08 -14.64 -8.38
CA SER A 103 -22.21 -14.16 -7.30
C SER A 103 -20.73 -14.26 -7.70
N SER A 104 -19.86 -13.70 -6.88
CA SER A 104 -18.42 -13.77 -7.07
C SER A 104 -17.81 -14.89 -6.21
N VAL A 105 -16.73 -15.51 -6.68
CA VAL A 105 -15.92 -16.42 -5.87
C VAL A 105 -15.36 -15.71 -4.61
N TYR A 106 -15.15 -14.40 -4.67
CA TYR A 106 -14.73 -13.60 -3.51
C TYR A 106 -15.83 -13.50 -2.44
N ASP A 107 -17.12 -13.51 -2.83
CA ASP A 107 -18.23 -13.56 -1.87
C ASP A 107 -18.24 -14.91 -1.13
N LEU A 108 -17.91 -16.00 -1.83
CA LEU A 108 -17.72 -17.31 -1.20
C LEU A 108 -16.51 -17.27 -0.23
N CYS A 109 -15.37 -16.73 -0.66
CA CYS A 109 -14.20 -16.58 0.21
C CYS A 109 -14.54 -15.77 1.48
N ASN A 110 -15.25 -14.65 1.34
CA ASN A 110 -15.67 -13.83 2.47
C ASN A 110 -16.57 -14.61 3.45
N LYS A 111 -17.50 -15.44 2.95
CA LYS A 111 -18.34 -16.29 3.80
C LYS A 111 -17.50 -17.32 4.57
N LEU A 112 -16.56 -17.98 3.89
CA LEU A 112 -15.69 -18.97 4.51
C LEU A 112 -14.82 -18.35 5.60
N VAL A 113 -14.18 -17.21 5.31
CA VAL A 113 -13.35 -16.50 6.28
C VAL A 113 -14.17 -16.01 7.47
N SER A 114 -15.39 -15.48 7.24
CA SER A 114 -16.27 -15.01 8.32
C SER A 114 -16.69 -16.10 9.29
N SER A 115 -16.66 -17.37 8.87
CA SER A 115 -16.99 -18.53 9.70
C SER A 115 -15.77 -19.17 10.37
N THR A 116 -14.56 -18.64 10.10
CA THR A 116 -13.30 -19.21 10.59
C THR A 116 -12.71 -18.31 11.67
N THR A 117 -12.26 -18.91 12.76
CA THR A 117 -11.53 -18.18 13.80
C THR A 117 -10.12 -17.85 13.29
N PRO A 118 -9.66 -16.58 13.38
CA PRO A 118 -8.26 -16.26 13.14
C PRO A 118 -7.35 -17.02 14.12
N GLY A 119 -6.24 -17.60 13.61
CA GLY A 119 -5.40 -18.34 14.52
C GLY A 119 -4.13 -18.81 13.96
#